data_a4b66c999e0bb5feebeaa7b6fd194acc
#
_entry.id   a4b66c999e0bb5feebeaa7b6fd194acc
#
_cell.length_a   1.000
_cell.length_b   1.000
_cell.length_c   1.000
_cell.angle_alpha   90.00
_cell.angle_beta   90.00
_cell.angle_gamma   90.00
#
_symmetry.space_group_name_H-M   'P 1'
#
loop_
_entity.id
_entity.type
_entity.pdbx_description
1 polymer ?
#
loop_
_entity_poly.entity_id
_entity_poly.type
_entity_poly.pdbx_seq_one_letter_code
_entity_poly.pdbx_strand_id
1 'polypeptide(L)'
;VLSVWKSYQKGNYTLAQGHDTIAELGADREVRLGTYGDPSVVPSYVWDSLLSKSSGRTGYTHQHGVQGADIRIDLCMVSADTKEQAEYHWALGHRTFRVGKSIRDMVKGKEILCPASEEAGRRTTCKKCQLCSGNTINAKNIFIPAHGTGKNNYQTG
;
A
#
# COMPACT_ATOMS: atom_id res chain seq x y z
N VAL A 1 14.46 -5.81 5.61
CA VAL A 1 13.77 -7.13 5.66
C VAL A 1 14.61 -8.15 6.39
N LEU A 2 15.88 -8.38 5.96
CA LEU A 2 16.76 -9.40 6.57
C LEU A 2 17.02 -9.17 8.05
N SER A 3 17.14 -7.92 8.50
CA SER A 3 17.35 -7.57 9.93
C SER A 3 16.14 -7.93 10.79
N VAL A 4 14.94 -7.68 10.30
CA VAL A 4 13.69 -8.03 11.00
C VAL A 4 13.56 -9.55 11.11
N TRP A 5 13.83 -10.28 10.02
CA TRP A 5 13.80 -11.75 10.03
C TRP A 5 14.80 -12.35 11.04
N LYS A 6 16.04 -11.85 11.02
CA LYS A 6 17.06 -12.28 12.02
C LYS A 6 16.65 -11.99 13.45
N SER A 7 15.99 -10.86 13.68
CA SER A 7 15.48 -10.48 15.00
C SER A 7 14.32 -11.39 15.45
N TYR A 8 13.44 -11.74 14.52
CA TYR A 8 12.36 -12.70 14.75
C TYR A 8 12.94 -14.08 15.13
N GLN A 9 13.91 -14.60 14.36
CA GLN A 9 14.54 -15.88 14.63
C GLN A 9 15.23 -15.92 16.01
N LYS A 10 15.67 -14.78 16.54
CA LYS A 10 16.26 -14.65 17.88
C LYS A 10 15.21 -14.53 18.99
N GLY A 11 13.92 -14.58 18.69
CA GLY A 11 12.86 -14.43 19.67
C GLY A 11 12.71 -13.00 20.24
N ASN A 12 13.21 -11.98 19.55
CA ASN A 12 13.15 -10.59 20.03
C ASN A 12 11.76 -9.96 19.90
N TYR A 13 10.79 -10.66 19.31
CA TYR A 13 9.42 -10.18 19.18
C TYR A 13 8.48 -11.00 20.04
N THR A 14 7.62 -10.32 20.76
CA THR A 14 6.52 -10.96 21.50
C THR A 14 5.47 -11.45 20.50
N LEU A 15 5.01 -12.68 20.67
CA LEU A 15 3.93 -13.22 19.87
C LEU A 15 2.60 -12.60 20.31
N ALA A 16 1.97 -11.83 19.42
CA ALA A 16 0.62 -11.33 19.64
C ALA A 16 -0.38 -12.39 19.21
N GLN A 17 -1.27 -12.80 20.09
CA GLN A 17 -2.33 -13.78 19.83
C GLN A 17 -3.68 -13.23 20.30
N GLY A 18 -4.72 -13.57 19.52
CA GLY A 18 -6.09 -13.14 19.81
C GLY A 18 -6.40 -11.71 19.34
N HIS A 19 -7.69 -11.48 19.12
CA HIS A 19 -8.20 -10.23 18.54
C HIS A 19 -7.77 -9.01 19.35
N ASP A 20 -7.98 -9.03 20.66
CA ASP A 20 -7.75 -7.86 21.52
C ASP A 20 -6.27 -7.47 21.58
N THR A 21 -5.38 -8.46 21.72
CA THR A 21 -3.93 -8.20 21.74
C THR A 21 -3.45 -7.60 20.42
N ILE A 22 -3.95 -8.11 19.31
CA ILE A 22 -3.61 -7.58 17.97
C ILE A 22 -4.20 -6.17 17.80
N ALA A 23 -5.44 -5.93 18.25
CA ALA A 23 -6.09 -4.63 18.19
C ALA A 23 -5.32 -3.54 18.96
N GLU A 24 -4.81 -3.85 20.13
CA GLU A 24 -4.00 -2.92 20.94
C GLU A 24 -2.70 -2.51 20.23
N LEU A 25 -2.12 -3.37 19.38
CA LEU A 25 -0.94 -3.00 18.59
C LEU A 25 -1.26 -1.91 17.56
N GLY A 26 -2.49 -1.83 17.09
CA GLY A 26 -2.95 -0.82 16.13
C GLY A 26 -3.59 0.41 16.77
N ALA A 27 -3.88 0.38 18.07
CA ALA A 27 -4.65 1.41 18.75
C ALA A 27 -4.01 2.81 18.59
N ASP A 28 -4.81 3.76 18.13
CA ASP A 28 -4.42 5.16 17.90
C ASP A 28 -3.23 5.38 16.95
N ARG A 29 -2.93 4.37 16.12
CA ARG A 29 -1.82 4.41 15.18
C ARG A 29 -2.32 4.44 13.73
N GLU A 30 -1.58 5.14 12.86
CA GLU A 30 -1.69 4.94 11.41
C GLU A 30 -0.81 3.76 11.01
N VAL A 31 -1.46 2.75 10.45
CA VAL A 31 -0.82 1.49 10.09
C VAL A 31 -0.45 1.49 8.61
N ARG A 32 0.79 1.14 8.29
CA ARG A 32 1.20 0.83 6.92
C ARG A 32 1.21 -0.67 6.71
N LEU A 33 0.28 -1.14 5.87
CA LEU A 33 0.18 -2.55 5.51
C LEU A 33 1.28 -2.90 4.50
N GLY A 34 1.91 -4.07 4.67
CA GLY A 34 2.87 -4.59 3.71
C GLY A 34 4.26 -3.97 3.75
N THR A 35 4.70 -3.38 4.86
CA THR A 35 6.06 -2.84 4.99
C THR A 35 7.13 -3.94 4.88
N TYR A 36 6.84 -5.15 5.35
CA TYR A 36 7.72 -6.32 5.31
C TYR A 36 6.99 -7.51 4.67
N GLY A 37 6.70 -7.40 3.41
CA GLY A 37 5.97 -8.41 2.66
C GLY A 37 4.67 -7.84 2.07
N ASP A 38 3.91 -8.67 1.38
CA ASP A 38 2.65 -8.25 0.79
C ASP A 38 1.50 -8.48 1.77
N PRO A 39 0.60 -7.51 1.96
CA PRO A 39 -0.50 -7.63 2.92
C PRO A 39 -1.52 -8.72 2.56
N SER A 40 -1.63 -9.09 1.28
CA SER A 40 -2.60 -10.09 0.82
C SER A 40 -2.24 -11.53 1.19
N VAL A 41 -1.00 -11.78 1.67
CA VAL A 41 -0.59 -13.10 2.17
C VAL A 41 -0.77 -13.24 3.69
N VAL A 42 -1.20 -12.17 4.36
CA VAL A 42 -1.52 -12.18 5.78
C VAL A 42 -3.02 -12.49 5.94
N PRO A 43 -3.40 -13.43 6.80
CA PRO A 43 -4.81 -13.75 7.00
C PRO A 43 -5.65 -12.53 7.35
N SER A 44 -6.82 -12.39 6.72
CA SER A 44 -7.67 -11.20 6.83
C SER A 44 -8.02 -10.84 8.27
N TYR A 45 -8.26 -11.83 9.14
CA TYR A 45 -8.58 -11.59 10.55
C TYR A 45 -7.49 -10.82 11.30
N VAL A 46 -6.23 -10.95 10.88
CA VAL A 46 -5.11 -10.19 11.49
C VAL A 46 -5.25 -8.71 11.19
N TRP A 47 -5.58 -8.37 9.93
CA TRP A 47 -5.83 -6.99 9.54
C TRP A 47 -7.09 -6.43 10.18
N ASP A 48 -8.18 -7.20 10.20
CA ASP A 48 -9.44 -6.79 10.82
C ASP A 48 -9.24 -6.49 12.32
N SER A 49 -8.45 -7.32 13.01
CA SER A 49 -8.09 -7.09 14.41
C SER A 49 -7.20 -5.86 14.58
N LEU A 50 -6.08 -5.79 13.83
CA LEU A 50 -5.09 -4.72 13.95
C LEU A 50 -5.68 -3.34 13.64
N LEU A 51 -6.60 -3.27 12.69
CA LEU A 51 -7.19 -2.02 12.22
C LEU A 51 -8.43 -1.60 12.99
N SER A 52 -9.00 -2.47 13.84
CA SER A 52 -10.25 -2.20 14.58
C SER A 52 -10.17 -0.94 15.47
N LYS A 53 -8.99 -0.63 16.01
CA LYS A 53 -8.74 0.55 16.85
C LYS A 53 -7.73 1.53 16.21
N SER A 54 -7.35 1.34 14.96
CA SER A 54 -6.37 2.20 14.31
C SER A 54 -6.98 3.56 13.92
N SER A 55 -6.17 4.61 13.89
CA SER A 55 -6.56 5.93 13.44
C SER A 55 -6.52 6.10 11.92
N GLY A 56 -5.98 5.13 11.20
CA GLY A 56 -5.94 5.12 9.75
C GLY A 56 -4.97 4.09 9.19
N ARG A 57 -4.96 3.97 7.87
CA ARG A 57 -4.09 3.01 7.19
C ARG A 57 -3.68 3.44 5.80
N THR A 58 -2.58 2.87 5.32
CA THR A 58 -2.17 2.85 3.91
C THR A 58 -1.63 1.47 3.57
N GLY A 59 -1.81 1.02 2.34
CA GLY A 59 -1.31 -0.29 1.92
C GLY A 59 -1.30 -0.47 0.42
N TYR A 60 -0.45 -1.38 -0.04
CA TYR A 60 -0.31 -1.75 -1.44
C TYR A 60 -0.12 -3.25 -1.56
N THR A 61 -0.69 -3.87 -2.60
CA THR A 61 -0.47 -5.27 -2.92
C THR A 61 -0.07 -5.45 -4.38
N HIS A 62 0.90 -6.34 -4.63
CA HIS A 62 1.28 -6.83 -5.97
C HIS A 62 0.71 -8.23 -6.27
N GLN A 63 0.00 -8.84 -5.32
CA GLN A 63 -0.46 -10.23 -5.42
C GLN A 63 -1.77 -10.38 -6.19
N HIS A 64 -2.10 -9.45 -7.05
CA HIS A 64 -3.36 -9.39 -7.81
C HIS A 64 -3.49 -10.43 -8.93
N GLY A 65 -2.74 -11.41 -9.01
CA GLY A 65 -2.85 -12.54 -9.95
C GLY A 65 -2.50 -13.85 -9.28
N VAL A 66 -2.25 -13.83 -7.98
CA VAL A 66 -1.83 -15.02 -7.24
C VAL A 66 -3.05 -15.75 -6.71
N GLN A 67 -3.19 -17.02 -7.06
CA GLN A 67 -4.27 -17.87 -6.57
C GLN A 67 -4.20 -17.98 -5.03
N GLY A 68 -5.33 -17.74 -4.37
CA GLY A 68 -5.46 -17.80 -2.92
C GLY A 68 -5.01 -16.54 -2.18
N ALA A 69 -4.51 -15.50 -2.87
CA ALA A 69 -4.26 -14.22 -2.25
C ALA A 69 -5.58 -13.45 -2.05
N ASP A 70 -5.77 -12.91 -0.84
CA ASP A 70 -6.88 -12.01 -0.53
C ASP A 70 -6.39 -10.56 -0.69
N ILE A 71 -6.61 -9.98 -1.86
CA ILE A 71 -6.09 -8.64 -2.20
C ILE A 71 -6.71 -7.50 -1.39
N ARG A 72 -7.78 -7.76 -0.63
CA ARG A 72 -8.40 -6.78 0.29
C ARG A 72 -8.40 -5.36 -0.28
N ILE A 73 -9.07 -5.17 -1.42
CA ILE A 73 -9.20 -3.85 -2.08
C ILE A 73 -9.85 -2.78 -1.20
N ASP A 74 -10.55 -3.20 -0.16
CA ASP A 74 -11.08 -2.33 0.89
C ASP A 74 -9.98 -1.76 1.80
N LEU A 75 -8.83 -2.43 1.92
CA LEU A 75 -7.72 -2.04 2.79
C LEU A 75 -6.52 -1.48 2.01
N CYS A 76 -6.26 -2.04 0.83
CA CYS A 76 -5.04 -1.78 0.05
C CYS A 76 -5.37 -1.29 -1.34
N MET A 77 -4.46 -0.51 -1.91
CA MET A 77 -4.45 -0.25 -3.35
C MET A 77 -3.72 -1.36 -4.09
N VAL A 78 -4.12 -1.62 -5.32
CA VAL A 78 -3.34 -2.50 -6.20
C VAL A 78 -2.13 -1.72 -6.72
N SER A 79 -0.93 -2.25 -6.50
CA SER A 79 0.27 -1.78 -7.17
C SER A 79 0.24 -2.23 -8.62
N ALA A 80 0.29 -1.28 -9.54
CA ALA A 80 0.36 -1.55 -10.97
C ALA A 80 1.73 -1.09 -11.50
N ASP A 81 2.43 -1.98 -12.18
CA ASP A 81 3.75 -1.70 -12.75
C ASP A 81 3.64 -1.08 -14.15
N THR A 82 2.54 -1.33 -14.86
CA THR A 82 2.27 -0.76 -16.17
C THR A 82 0.94 -0.03 -16.22
N LYS A 83 0.75 0.77 -17.28
CA LYS A 83 -0.51 1.44 -17.54
C LYS A 83 -1.63 0.43 -17.83
N GLU A 84 -1.33 -0.60 -18.59
CA GLU A 84 -2.27 -1.66 -18.98
C GLU A 84 -2.78 -2.42 -17.75
N GLN A 85 -1.90 -2.75 -16.81
CA GLN A 85 -2.29 -3.34 -15.53
C GLN A 85 -3.22 -2.41 -14.75
N ALA A 86 -2.89 -1.12 -14.69
CA ALA A 86 -3.73 -0.15 -14.01
C ALA A 86 -5.12 -0.05 -14.65
N GLU A 87 -5.20 0.02 -15.99
CA GLU A 87 -6.46 0.08 -16.74
C GLU A 87 -7.30 -1.17 -16.54
N TYR A 88 -6.68 -2.35 -16.51
CA TYR A 88 -7.35 -3.61 -16.17
C TYR A 88 -8.00 -3.54 -14.78
N HIS A 89 -7.25 -3.09 -13.77
CA HIS A 89 -7.78 -2.98 -12.41
C HIS A 89 -8.86 -1.89 -12.28
N TRP A 90 -8.76 -0.79 -13.02
CA TRP A 90 -9.82 0.23 -13.04
C TRP A 90 -11.13 -0.30 -13.62
N ALA A 91 -11.05 -1.18 -14.64
CA ALA A 91 -12.24 -1.84 -15.20
C ALA A 91 -12.93 -2.77 -14.18
N LEU A 92 -12.16 -3.32 -13.24
CA LEU A 92 -12.68 -4.11 -12.11
C LEU A 92 -13.14 -3.25 -10.90
N GLY A 93 -13.04 -1.92 -11.00
CA GLY A 93 -13.39 -1.01 -9.91
C GLY A 93 -12.33 -0.90 -8.81
N HIS A 94 -11.12 -1.40 -9.04
CA HIS A 94 -10.03 -1.33 -8.07
C HIS A 94 -9.28 -0.01 -8.20
N ARG A 95 -8.89 0.56 -7.07
CA ARG A 95 -7.97 1.71 -7.05
C ARG A 95 -6.52 1.21 -7.14
N THR A 96 -5.71 1.93 -7.90
CA THR A 96 -4.32 1.57 -8.14
C THR A 96 -3.35 2.63 -7.62
N PHE A 97 -2.17 2.15 -7.22
CA PHE A 97 -0.96 2.95 -7.05
C PHE A 97 0.03 2.53 -8.14
N ARG A 98 0.46 3.47 -8.98
CA ARG A 98 1.34 3.18 -10.09
C ARG A 98 2.59 4.06 -10.06
N VAL A 99 3.73 3.44 -10.38
CA VAL A 99 5.00 4.15 -10.59
C VAL A 99 5.21 4.29 -12.10
N GLY A 100 5.71 5.43 -12.55
CA GLY A 100 6.10 5.67 -13.94
C GLY A 100 7.45 6.37 -14.02
N LYS A 101 8.01 6.52 -15.22
CA LYS A 101 9.32 7.18 -15.42
C LYS A 101 9.25 8.68 -15.12
N SER A 102 8.17 9.32 -15.54
CA SER A 102 7.98 10.75 -15.42
C SER A 102 6.54 11.12 -15.16
N ILE A 103 6.30 12.36 -14.72
CA ILE A 103 4.95 12.89 -14.53
C ILE A 103 4.10 12.85 -15.83
N ARG A 104 4.74 12.81 -17.00
CA ARG A 104 4.06 12.73 -18.31
C ARG A 104 3.37 11.39 -18.52
N ASP A 105 3.78 10.34 -17.80
CA ASP A 105 3.19 9.00 -17.90
C ASP A 105 1.87 8.90 -17.11
N MET A 106 1.55 9.92 -16.31
CA MET A 106 0.29 9.98 -15.55
C MET A 106 -0.92 10.04 -16.46
N VAL A 107 -1.90 9.19 -16.22
CA VAL A 107 -3.16 9.16 -16.99
C VAL A 107 -4.10 10.25 -16.49
N LYS A 108 -4.19 11.34 -17.27
CA LYS A 108 -5.03 12.49 -16.94
C LYS A 108 -6.49 12.08 -16.73
N GLY A 109 -7.08 12.55 -15.67
CA GLY A 109 -8.48 12.27 -15.33
C GLY A 109 -8.70 10.98 -14.53
N LYS A 110 -7.79 10.00 -14.63
CA LYS A 110 -7.84 8.72 -13.88
C LYS A 110 -6.93 8.70 -12.66
N GLU A 111 -5.77 9.32 -12.77
CA GLU A 111 -4.74 9.36 -11.73
C GLU A 111 -4.54 10.79 -11.21
N ILE A 112 -4.04 10.88 -9.99
CA ILE A 112 -3.46 12.11 -9.42
C ILE A 112 -2.04 11.84 -8.97
N LEU A 113 -1.20 12.85 -9.06
CA LEU A 113 0.15 12.79 -8.51
C LEU A 113 0.09 12.59 -7.00
N CYS A 114 0.92 11.68 -6.49
CA CYS A 114 0.99 11.40 -5.05
C CYS A 114 1.19 12.69 -4.26
N PRO A 115 0.25 13.10 -3.40
CA PRO A 115 0.39 14.37 -2.68
C PRO A 115 1.58 14.43 -1.71
N ALA A 116 2.08 13.27 -1.30
CA ALA A 116 3.24 13.14 -0.41
C ALA A 116 4.57 12.99 -1.16
N SER A 117 4.57 13.08 -2.49
CA SER A 117 5.79 13.11 -3.29
C SER A 117 6.36 14.53 -3.41
N GLU A 118 7.67 14.63 -3.63
CA GLU A 118 8.35 15.91 -3.86
C GLU A 118 7.80 16.63 -5.09
N GLU A 119 7.49 15.86 -6.15
CA GLU A 119 6.98 16.37 -7.41
C GLU A 119 5.61 17.05 -7.30
N ALA A 120 4.84 16.71 -6.27
CA ALA A 120 3.56 17.37 -6.00
C ALA A 120 3.72 18.77 -5.40
N GLY A 121 4.90 19.11 -4.89
CA GLY A 121 5.17 20.40 -4.25
C GLY A 121 4.36 20.66 -2.97
N ARG A 122 3.71 19.62 -2.42
CA ARG A 122 2.87 19.74 -1.22
C ARG A 122 3.65 19.29 0.02
N ARG A 123 3.49 20.02 1.12
CA ARG A 123 4.07 19.63 2.40
C ARG A 123 3.12 18.71 3.16
N THR A 124 3.01 17.45 2.73
CA THR A 124 2.22 16.43 3.43
C THR A 124 3.01 15.13 3.58
N THR A 125 2.49 14.22 4.39
CA THR A 125 3.05 12.88 4.61
C THR A 125 1.99 11.83 4.36
N CYS A 126 2.38 10.56 4.14
CA CYS A 126 1.43 9.46 4.02
C CYS A 126 0.51 9.37 5.23
N LYS A 127 1.04 9.63 6.44
CA LYS A 127 0.30 9.69 7.68
C LYS A 127 -0.87 10.69 7.64
N LYS A 128 -0.66 11.88 7.10
CA LYS A 128 -1.70 12.91 6.99
C LYS A 128 -2.59 12.73 5.77
N CYS A 129 -2.04 12.21 4.67
CA CYS A 129 -2.72 12.11 3.39
C CYS A 129 -3.73 10.95 3.33
N GLN A 130 -3.33 9.76 3.74
CA GLN A 130 -4.10 8.50 3.80
C GLN A 130 -4.88 8.12 2.53
N LEU A 131 -4.57 8.70 1.36
CA LEU A 131 -5.27 8.40 0.11
C LEU A 131 -5.05 6.97 -0.38
N CYS A 132 -4.03 6.28 0.12
CA CYS A 132 -3.69 4.90 -0.26
C CYS A 132 -4.34 3.87 0.68
N SER A 133 -5.59 4.08 1.07
CA SER A 133 -6.35 3.23 2.01
C SER A 133 -7.32 2.27 1.32
N GLY A 134 -7.08 1.92 0.07
CA GLY A 134 -7.98 1.05 -0.70
C GLY A 134 -9.23 1.76 -1.21
N ASN A 135 -10.28 1.00 -1.48
CA ASN A 135 -11.53 1.48 -2.08
C ASN A 135 -12.52 2.09 -1.08
N THR A 136 -12.18 2.18 0.20
CA THR A 136 -13.07 2.74 1.24
C THR A 136 -13.32 4.24 1.09
N ILE A 137 -12.53 4.91 0.28
CA ILE A 137 -12.68 6.33 -0.04
C ILE A 137 -12.95 6.52 -1.53
N ASN A 138 -13.84 7.44 -1.87
CA ASN A 138 -14.07 7.82 -3.26
C ASN A 138 -12.99 8.82 -3.71
N ALA A 139 -11.83 8.28 -4.09
CA ALA A 139 -10.69 9.07 -4.55
C ALA A 139 -10.09 8.48 -5.82
N LYS A 140 -9.36 9.30 -6.57
CA LYS A 140 -8.66 8.87 -7.79
C LYS A 140 -7.51 7.91 -7.47
N ASN A 141 -7.05 7.22 -8.49
CA ASN A 141 -5.83 6.42 -8.44
C ASN A 141 -4.61 7.31 -8.17
N ILE A 142 -3.56 6.74 -7.62
CA ILE A 142 -2.33 7.47 -7.28
C ILE A 142 -1.24 7.10 -8.26
N PHE A 143 -0.55 8.12 -8.75
CA PHE A 143 0.63 8.01 -9.58
C PHE A 143 1.82 8.68 -8.90
N ILE A 144 3.01 8.09 -9.04
CA ILE A 144 4.27 8.70 -8.60
C ILE A 144 5.35 8.47 -9.66
N PRO A 145 6.13 9.49 -10.05
CA PRO A 145 7.33 9.28 -10.85
C PRO A 145 8.38 8.50 -10.06
N ALA A 146 9.14 7.67 -10.74
CA ALA A 146 10.26 6.97 -10.11
C ALA A 146 11.26 8.01 -9.55
N HIS A 147 11.62 7.86 -8.30
CA HIS A 147 12.49 8.77 -7.58
C HIS A 147 13.54 8.02 -6.76
N GLY A 148 14.48 8.76 -6.15
CA GLY A 148 15.58 8.19 -5.39
C GLY A 148 16.76 7.73 -6.27
N THR A 149 17.74 7.09 -5.67
CA THR A 149 19.01 6.72 -6.32
C THR A 149 18.86 5.74 -7.47
N GLY A 150 17.82 4.91 -7.46
CA GLY A 150 17.53 3.91 -8.50
C GLY A 150 16.71 4.41 -9.68
N LYS A 151 16.28 5.69 -9.71
CA LYS A 151 15.34 6.18 -10.73
C LYS A 151 15.79 5.99 -12.17
N ASN A 152 17.11 6.07 -12.42
CA ASN A 152 17.66 5.93 -13.77
C ASN A 152 17.63 4.47 -14.27
N ASN A 153 17.51 3.51 -13.37
CA ASN A 153 17.45 2.09 -13.69
C ASN A 153 15.99 1.57 -13.72
N TYR A 154 15.03 2.46 -13.48
CA TYR A 154 13.62 2.08 -13.51
C TYR A 154 13.20 1.73 -14.95
N GLN A 155 12.79 0.49 -15.12
CA GLN A 155 12.19 -0.01 -16.35
C GLN A 155 10.68 -0.22 -16.08
N THR A 156 9.84 0.32 -16.92
CA THR A 156 8.44 -0.08 -16.96
C THR A 156 8.40 -1.52 -17.47
N GLY A 157 7.87 -2.44 -16.67
CA GLY A 157 7.64 -3.81 -17.10
C GLY A 157 6.73 -3.89 -18.32
#